data_cf657175c068e16c264db8d6aa72652f
#
_entry.id   cf657175c068e16c264db8d6aa72652f
#
_cell.length_a   1.000
_cell.length_b   1.000
_cell.length_c   1.000
_cell.angle_alpha   90.00
_cell.angle_beta   90.00
_cell.angle_gamma   90.00
#
_symmetry.space_group_name_H-M   'P 1'
#
loop_
_entity.id
_entity.type
_entity.pdbx_description
1 polymer ?
#
loop_
_entity_poly.entity_id
_entity_poly.type
_entity_poly.pdbx_seq_one_letter_code
_entity_poly.pdbx_strand_id
1 'polypeptide(L)'
;NNGDNNGDNNGTGISAAYIDEINKELDEMNKELPQMIADGVRWDKTVYAESSNALIMQITMMKLRLGDLNSSQLNGLQMIMGPTMTKTICADPDSNSWLTQHNVTFIFSLYDKSGKHLVDVSVSGSDCQ
;
A
#
# COMPACT_ATOMS: atom_id res chain seq x y z
N ASN A 1 10.24 21.93 21.25
CA ASN A 1 9.78 21.46 21.11
C ASN A 1 9.32 21.28 21.08
N ASN A 2 9.82 21.69 21.21
CA ASN A 2 9.31 21.19 21.09
C ASN A 2 8.75 20.79 20.93
N GLY A 3 9.11 21.18 20.97
CA GLY A 3 8.69 20.54 20.78
C GLY A 3 8.30 20.14 20.41
N ASP A 4 8.66 20.34 20.41
CA ASP A 4 8.34 19.84 19.96
C ASP A 4 8.17 19.44 19.50
N ASN A 5 8.65 19.59 19.53
CA ASN A 5 8.58 19.00 19.03
C ASN A 5 8.52 18.39 18.75
N ASN A 6 8.84 18.49 18.84
CA ASN A 6 8.80 17.70 18.48
C ASN A 6 8.57 16.98 18.11
N GLY A 7 8.59 16.91 18.26
CA GLY A 7 8.53 16.14 17.94
C GLY A 7 8.39 15.62 17.36
N ASP A 8 8.65 15.71 17.25
CA ASP A 8 8.35 15.12 16.51
C ASP A 8 8.76 14.60 15.83
N ASN A 9 9.26 14.35 16.02
CA ASN A 9 9.76 13.85 15.14
C ASN A 9 10.27 12.47 14.82
N ASN A 10 10.07 11.79 14.30
CA ASN A 10 10.22 10.42 13.92
C ASN A 10 10.90 10.23 12.55
N GLY A 11 11.66 11.14 12.05
CA GLY A 11 12.43 11.07 10.81
C GLY A 11 11.65 11.17 9.50
N THR A 12 10.34 11.06 9.51
CA THR A 12 9.51 11.17 8.29
C THR A 12 8.87 12.55 8.16
N GLY A 13 8.90 13.32 9.22
CA GLY A 13 8.25 14.62 9.24
C GLY A 13 6.74 14.54 9.49
N ILE A 14 6.23 13.38 9.82
CA ILE A 14 4.80 13.16 10.07
C ILE A 14 4.50 13.40 11.54
N SER A 15 3.48 14.19 11.84
CA SER A 15 3.08 14.45 13.22
C SER A 15 2.43 13.24 13.86
N ALA A 16 2.53 13.15 15.20
CA ALA A 16 1.89 12.07 15.95
C ALA A 16 0.37 12.09 15.75
N ALA A 17 -0.23 13.28 15.65
CA ALA A 17 -1.66 13.42 15.43
C ALA A 17 -2.08 12.82 14.09
N TYR A 18 -1.26 13.02 13.06
CA TYR A 18 -1.54 12.48 11.74
C TYR A 18 -1.39 10.96 11.72
N ILE A 19 -0.37 10.44 12.41
CA ILE A 19 -0.17 9.00 12.54
C ILE A 19 -1.37 8.35 13.24
N ASP A 20 -1.87 8.99 14.31
CA ASP A 20 -3.06 8.49 15.02
C ASP A 20 -4.28 8.45 14.11
N GLU A 21 -4.44 9.47 13.27
CA GLU A 21 -5.56 9.52 12.32
C GLU A 21 -5.45 8.43 11.27
N ILE A 22 -4.25 8.22 10.73
CA ILE A 22 -4.00 7.13 9.79
C ILE A 22 -4.38 5.79 10.41
N ASN A 23 -3.90 5.52 11.63
CA ASN A 23 -4.17 4.26 12.30
C ASN A 23 -5.66 4.07 12.57
N LYS A 24 -6.36 5.14 12.90
CA LYS A 24 -7.80 5.08 13.13
C LYS A 24 -8.55 4.69 11.85
N GLU A 25 -8.16 5.30 10.72
CA GLU A 25 -8.78 4.98 9.44
C GLU A 25 -8.47 3.57 9.00
N LEU A 26 -7.24 3.10 9.27
CA LEU A 26 -6.87 1.73 8.97
C LEU A 26 -7.67 0.72 9.79
N ASP A 27 -7.93 1.03 11.07
CA ASP A 27 -8.75 0.15 11.89
C ASP A 27 -10.14 -0.01 11.30
N GLU A 28 -10.75 1.09 10.84
CA GLU A 28 -12.05 1.04 10.19
C GLU A 28 -12.01 0.26 8.88
N MET A 29 -10.99 0.52 8.08
CA MET A 29 -10.80 -0.16 6.79
C MET A 29 -10.62 -1.67 6.97
N ASN A 30 -9.78 -2.06 7.93
CA ASN A 30 -9.46 -3.48 8.16
C ASN A 30 -10.65 -4.26 8.72
N LYS A 31 -11.64 -3.60 9.28
CA LYS A 31 -12.85 -4.28 9.77
C LYS A 31 -13.63 -4.93 8.64
N GLU A 32 -13.51 -4.41 7.42
CA GLU A 32 -14.23 -4.93 6.26
C GLU A 32 -13.39 -5.89 5.43
N LEU A 33 -12.16 -6.16 5.85
CA LEU A 33 -11.27 -7.06 5.14
C LEU A 33 -11.28 -8.45 5.79
N PRO A 34 -10.99 -9.52 5.04
CA PRO A 34 -10.61 -9.53 3.63
C PRO A 34 -11.79 -9.28 2.69
N GLN A 35 -11.50 -8.79 1.50
CA GLN A 35 -12.52 -8.43 0.52
C GLN A 35 -12.00 -8.69 -0.89
N MET A 36 -12.85 -9.29 -1.74
CA MET A 36 -12.50 -9.46 -3.15
C MET A 36 -12.60 -8.12 -3.86
N ILE A 37 -11.52 -7.72 -4.52
CA ILE A 37 -11.49 -6.46 -5.28
C ILE A 37 -11.51 -6.68 -6.79
N ALA A 38 -11.27 -7.91 -7.21
CA ALA A 38 -11.38 -8.33 -8.61
C ALA A 38 -11.44 -9.85 -8.62
N ASP A 39 -11.71 -10.44 -9.79
CA ASP A 39 -11.74 -11.89 -9.92
C ASP A 39 -10.37 -12.48 -9.59
N GLY A 40 -10.30 -13.31 -8.56
CA GLY A 40 -9.07 -13.94 -8.12
C GLY A 40 -8.12 -13.02 -7.36
N VAL A 41 -8.57 -11.81 -6.98
CA VAL A 41 -7.73 -10.84 -6.27
C VAL A 41 -8.42 -10.46 -4.96
N ARG A 42 -7.80 -10.82 -3.83
CA ARG A 42 -8.35 -10.57 -2.50
C ARG A 42 -7.46 -9.60 -1.73
N TRP A 43 -8.06 -8.52 -1.24
CA TRP A 43 -7.38 -7.58 -0.36
C TRP A 43 -7.54 -8.06 1.07
N ASP A 44 -6.43 -8.46 1.70
CA ASP A 44 -6.48 -9.12 3.01
C ASP A 44 -6.33 -8.18 4.18
N LYS A 45 -5.44 -7.20 4.07
CA LYS A 45 -5.07 -6.36 5.20
C LYS A 45 -4.32 -5.13 4.73
N THR A 46 -4.41 -4.04 5.52
CA THR A 46 -3.60 -2.83 5.30
C THR A 46 -2.89 -2.48 6.59
N VAL A 47 -1.59 -2.18 6.50
CA VAL A 47 -0.80 -1.73 7.63
C VAL A 47 -0.07 -0.45 7.27
N TYR A 48 0.25 0.37 8.27
CA TYR A 48 1.02 1.58 8.09
C TYR A 48 2.40 1.39 8.71
N ALA A 49 3.44 1.56 7.89
CA ALA A 49 4.83 1.49 8.32
C ALA A 49 5.33 2.90 8.57
N GLU A 50 5.38 3.31 9.84
CA GLU A 50 5.76 4.68 10.22
C GLU A 50 7.15 5.05 9.77
N SER A 51 8.11 4.14 9.91
CA SER A 51 9.52 4.42 9.60
C SER A 51 9.74 4.79 8.14
N SER A 52 8.89 4.28 7.24
CA SER A 52 9.00 4.56 5.81
C SER A 52 7.84 5.42 5.29
N ASN A 53 6.90 5.78 6.16
CA ASN A 53 5.69 6.51 5.79
C ASN A 53 4.98 5.83 4.63
N ALA A 54 4.71 4.54 4.78
CA ALA A 54 4.13 3.74 3.72
C ALA A 54 2.89 2.98 4.20
N LEU A 55 1.88 2.94 3.35
CA LEU A 55 0.71 2.08 3.54
C LEU A 55 0.95 0.82 2.74
N ILE A 56 0.94 -0.32 3.42
CA ILE A 56 1.20 -1.61 2.78
C ILE A 56 -0.11 -2.40 2.74
N MET A 57 -0.59 -2.65 1.52
CA MET A 57 -1.80 -3.42 1.30
C MET A 57 -1.40 -4.85 0.90
N GLN A 58 -1.80 -5.80 1.73
CA GLN A 58 -1.51 -7.22 1.48
C GLN A 58 -2.62 -7.80 0.63
N ILE A 59 -2.26 -8.29 -0.55
CA ILE A 59 -3.20 -8.77 -1.55
C ILE A 59 -2.83 -10.21 -1.93
N THR A 60 -3.83 -11.09 -1.95
CA THR A 60 -3.64 -12.49 -2.38
C THR A 60 -4.12 -12.65 -3.80
N MET A 61 -3.25 -13.14 -4.67
CA MET A 61 -3.56 -13.52 -6.04
C MET A 61 -4.00 -14.98 -5.99
N MET A 62 -5.30 -15.21 -5.88
CA MET A 62 -5.85 -16.53 -5.55
C MET A 62 -5.73 -17.57 -6.65
N LYS A 63 -5.42 -17.12 -7.86
CA LYS A 63 -5.24 -18.03 -9.02
C LYS A 63 -3.79 -18.29 -9.35
N LEU A 64 -2.85 -17.73 -8.57
CA LEU A 64 -1.43 -17.86 -8.83
C LEU A 64 -0.73 -18.68 -7.76
N ARG A 65 0.34 -19.36 -8.18
CA ARG A 65 1.20 -20.12 -7.29
C ARG A 65 2.65 -19.79 -7.66
N LEU A 66 3.45 -19.36 -6.68
CA LEU A 66 4.82 -18.93 -6.93
C LEU A 66 5.64 -20.00 -7.67
N GLY A 67 5.47 -21.28 -7.31
CA GLY A 67 6.19 -22.36 -7.93
C GLY A 67 5.92 -22.53 -9.42
N ASP A 68 4.82 -21.96 -9.92
CA ASP A 68 4.46 -22.04 -11.33
C ASP A 68 4.95 -20.83 -12.13
N LEU A 69 5.64 -19.89 -11.47
CA LEU A 69 6.08 -18.63 -12.10
C LEU A 69 7.59 -18.55 -12.14
N ASN A 70 8.13 -18.04 -13.27
CA ASN A 70 9.54 -17.72 -13.38
C ASN A 70 9.76 -16.23 -13.19
N SER A 71 11.05 -15.81 -13.18
CA SER A 71 11.40 -14.40 -12.96
C SER A 71 10.77 -13.47 -13.98
N SER A 72 10.70 -13.90 -15.23
CA SER A 72 10.11 -13.11 -16.31
C SER A 72 8.62 -12.89 -16.07
N GLN A 73 7.93 -13.93 -15.63
CA GLN A 73 6.49 -13.83 -15.33
C GLN A 73 6.22 -12.95 -14.12
N LEU A 74 7.07 -13.01 -13.10
CA LEU A 74 6.96 -12.15 -11.93
C LEU A 74 7.18 -10.69 -12.32
N ASN A 75 8.19 -10.41 -13.15
CA ASN A 75 8.42 -9.06 -13.67
C ASN A 75 7.24 -8.58 -14.51
N GLY A 76 6.66 -9.47 -15.31
CA GLY A 76 5.49 -9.17 -16.12
C GLY A 76 4.29 -8.80 -15.26
N LEU A 77 4.09 -9.53 -14.16
CA LEU A 77 3.02 -9.23 -13.23
C LEU A 77 3.17 -7.83 -12.66
N GLN A 78 4.37 -7.47 -12.22
CA GLN A 78 4.66 -6.14 -11.68
C GLN A 78 4.44 -5.06 -12.74
N MET A 79 4.88 -5.30 -13.97
CA MET A 79 4.74 -4.35 -15.06
C MET A 79 3.28 -4.11 -15.48
N ILE A 80 2.44 -5.13 -15.33
CA ILE A 80 1.01 -5.01 -15.64
C ILE A 80 0.26 -4.36 -14.50
N MET A 81 0.51 -4.79 -13.27
CA MET A 81 -0.21 -4.31 -12.10
C MET A 81 0.18 -2.87 -11.73
N GLY A 82 1.43 -2.48 -11.96
CA GLY A 82 1.92 -1.16 -11.62
C GLY A 82 1.09 -0.02 -12.19
N PRO A 83 0.97 0.07 -13.53
CA PRO A 83 0.16 1.14 -14.14
C PRO A 83 -1.29 1.09 -13.73
N THR A 84 -1.88 -0.09 -13.60
CA THR A 84 -3.28 -0.24 -13.19
C THR A 84 -3.52 0.29 -11.80
N MET A 85 -2.68 -0.09 -10.85
CA MET A 85 -2.81 0.35 -9.46
C MET A 85 -2.50 1.84 -9.32
N THR A 86 -1.49 2.33 -10.05
CA THR A 86 -1.16 3.75 -10.06
C THR A 86 -2.36 4.57 -10.53
N LYS A 87 -2.98 4.17 -11.63
CA LYS A 87 -4.14 4.87 -12.17
C LYS A 87 -5.29 4.89 -11.16
N THR A 88 -5.57 3.74 -10.53
CA THR A 88 -6.65 3.62 -9.56
C THR A 88 -6.42 4.51 -8.35
N ILE A 89 -5.21 4.47 -7.80
CA ILE A 89 -4.86 5.25 -6.60
C ILE A 89 -4.86 6.75 -6.92
N CYS A 90 -4.27 7.15 -8.04
CA CYS A 90 -4.19 8.57 -8.40
C CYS A 90 -5.56 9.16 -8.73
N ALA A 91 -6.51 8.34 -9.17
CA ALA A 91 -7.86 8.80 -9.49
C ALA A 91 -8.74 8.98 -8.27
N ASP A 92 -8.38 8.34 -7.14
CA ASP A 92 -9.13 8.47 -5.90
C ASP A 92 -8.66 9.71 -5.15
N PRO A 93 -9.55 10.70 -4.90
CA PRO A 93 -9.14 11.98 -4.28
C PRO A 93 -8.47 11.82 -2.92
N ASP A 94 -8.95 10.91 -2.07
CA ASP A 94 -8.37 10.71 -0.75
C ASP A 94 -6.99 10.10 -0.83
N SER A 95 -6.83 9.07 -1.66
CA SER A 95 -5.53 8.41 -1.86
C SER A 95 -4.53 9.37 -2.48
N ASN A 96 -4.96 10.13 -3.48
CA ASN A 96 -4.12 11.12 -4.15
C ASN A 96 -3.61 12.16 -3.14
N SER A 97 -4.50 12.63 -2.24
CA SER A 97 -4.13 13.58 -1.20
C SER A 97 -3.06 13.01 -0.26
N TRP A 98 -3.20 11.76 0.14
CA TRP A 98 -2.20 11.12 1.00
C TRP A 98 -0.84 11.05 0.31
N LEU A 99 -0.81 10.72 -0.97
CA LEU A 99 0.43 10.64 -1.74
C LEU A 99 1.08 12.01 -1.94
N THR A 100 0.29 13.00 -2.37
CA THR A 100 0.83 14.28 -2.80
C THR A 100 1.00 15.28 -1.67
N GLN A 101 0.12 15.26 -0.68
CA GLN A 101 0.15 16.23 0.42
C GLN A 101 0.87 15.70 1.66
N HIS A 102 0.84 14.39 1.88
CA HIS A 102 1.40 13.80 3.08
C HIS A 102 2.59 12.88 2.79
N ASN A 103 2.97 12.76 1.53
CA ASN A 103 4.14 12.00 1.11
C ASN A 103 4.07 10.50 1.47
N VAL A 104 2.87 9.97 1.62
CA VAL A 104 2.68 8.54 1.89
C VAL A 104 2.93 7.76 0.61
N THR A 105 3.68 6.65 0.71
CA THR A 105 3.85 5.73 -0.40
C THR A 105 2.89 4.56 -0.20
N PHE A 106 2.17 4.18 -1.26
CA PHE A 106 1.30 3.01 -1.22
C PHE A 106 2.07 1.82 -1.79
N ILE A 107 2.14 0.72 -1.03
CA ILE A 107 2.82 -0.49 -1.47
C ILE A 107 1.80 -1.62 -1.51
N PHE A 108 1.63 -2.20 -2.69
CA PHE A 108 0.77 -3.37 -2.87
C PHE A 108 1.66 -4.60 -2.84
N SER A 109 1.60 -5.35 -1.73
CA SER A 109 2.38 -6.57 -1.59
C SER A 109 1.52 -7.73 -2.05
N LEU A 110 1.91 -8.34 -3.16
CA LEU A 110 1.14 -9.43 -3.78
C LEU A 110 1.67 -10.77 -3.34
N TYR A 111 0.76 -11.63 -2.90
CA TYR A 111 1.07 -12.98 -2.42
C TYR A 111 0.32 -14.00 -3.26
N ASP A 112 0.86 -15.22 -3.36
CA ASP A 112 0.18 -16.30 -4.08
C ASP A 112 -0.89 -16.93 -3.18
N LYS A 113 -1.61 -17.91 -3.73
CA LYS A 113 -2.71 -18.55 -3.00
C LYS A 113 -2.25 -19.33 -1.77
N SER A 114 -0.95 -19.62 -1.66
CA SER A 114 -0.36 -20.30 -0.50
C SER A 114 0.23 -19.33 0.52
N GLY A 115 0.13 -18.03 0.27
CA GLY A 115 0.68 -17.01 1.16
C GLY A 115 2.14 -16.67 0.92
N LYS A 116 2.71 -17.10 -0.20
CA LYS A 116 4.10 -16.79 -0.54
C LYS A 116 4.18 -15.48 -1.30
N HIS A 117 5.13 -14.63 -0.92
CA HIS A 117 5.29 -13.31 -1.54
C HIS A 117 5.71 -13.44 -3.01
N LEU A 118 5.01 -12.69 -3.87
CA LEU A 118 5.29 -12.65 -5.30
C LEU A 118 6.10 -11.41 -5.69
N VAL A 119 5.48 -10.25 -5.63
CA VAL A 119 6.11 -8.97 -5.97
C VAL A 119 5.45 -7.85 -5.16
N ASP A 120 6.13 -6.71 -5.10
CA ASP A 120 5.58 -5.47 -4.55
C ASP A 120 5.38 -4.46 -5.69
N VAL A 121 4.30 -3.71 -5.63
CA VAL A 121 4.02 -2.61 -6.55
C VAL A 121 3.90 -1.34 -5.71
N SER A 122 4.74 -0.35 -6.00
CA SER A 122 4.75 0.91 -5.24
C SER A 122 4.16 2.04 -6.05
N VAL A 123 3.36 2.89 -5.38
CA VAL A 123 2.80 4.11 -5.97
C VAL A 123 3.16 5.27 -5.05
N SER A 124 3.78 6.30 -5.61
CA SER A 124 4.17 7.50 -4.86
C SER A 124 3.54 8.74 -5.49
N GLY A 125 3.69 9.90 -4.80
CA GLY A 125 3.10 11.15 -5.29
C GLY A 125 3.60 11.55 -6.67
N SER A 126 4.86 11.25 -6.97
CA SER A 126 5.43 11.56 -8.30
C SER A 126 4.75 10.78 -9.43
N ASP A 127 4.15 9.64 -9.11
CA ASP A 127 3.44 8.83 -10.11
C ASP A 127 2.09 9.42 -10.49
N CYS A 128 1.58 10.34 -9.69
CA CYS A 128 0.28 10.98 -9.92
C CYS A 128 0.40 12.32 -10.66
N GLN A 129 1.61 12.72 -11.01
CA GLN A 129 1.84 14.02 -11.65
C GLN A 129 1.93 13.91 -13.16
#